data_bea678ffc72a5ab5eb474c8d5620c129
#
_entry.id   bea678ffc72a5ab5eb474c8d5620c129
#
_cell.length_a   1.000
_cell.length_b   1.000
_cell.length_c   1.000
_cell.angle_alpha   90.00
_cell.angle_beta   90.00
_cell.angle_gamma   90.00
#
_symmetry.space_group_name_H-M   'P 1'
#
loop_
_entity.id
_entity.type
_entity.pdbx_description
1 polymer ?
#
loop_
_entity_poly.entity_id
_entity_poly.type
_entity_poly.pdbx_seq_one_letter_code
_entity_poly.pdbx_strand_id
1 'polypeptide(L)'
;MSLKVISSRDNALFKRFTALSRSAPARKRDGMCLLEGEHLAQSYAERIGKLEIVAIRASGDDALTPTQRKLAECGHEAVLVAPALFDSLSALVSPTGLLAIASTPPEPPLATSGFVLALDEVQDPGNVGTLIRTAAAAGVSQVWLSTGCAFAWSVKTLRASQGAHFHTQVIEGVGLSAEIGRASCRERVLASV
;
A
#
# COMPACT_ATOMS: atom_id res chain seq x y z
N MET A 1 2.38 22.81 -15.32
CA MET A 1 3.47 21.88 -15.04
C MET A 1 3.62 20.93 -16.22
N SER A 2 4.77 20.92 -16.91
CA SER A 2 5.00 19.96 -18.02
C SER A 2 5.62 18.71 -17.45
N LEU A 3 4.91 17.59 -17.53
CA LEU A 3 5.40 16.29 -17.05
C LEU A 3 6.16 15.58 -18.17
N LYS A 4 7.23 14.89 -17.78
CA LYS A 4 8.01 14.06 -18.71
C LYS A 4 7.21 12.81 -19.08
N VAL A 5 7.15 12.46 -20.37
CA VAL A 5 6.49 11.24 -20.86
C VAL A 5 7.49 10.08 -20.92
N ILE A 6 7.17 8.97 -20.30
CA ILE A 6 7.89 7.71 -20.41
C ILE A 6 7.24 6.85 -21.50
N SER A 7 8.01 6.59 -22.57
CA SER A 7 7.58 5.79 -23.72
C SER A 7 8.43 4.53 -23.95
N SER A 8 9.50 4.32 -23.17
CA SER A 8 10.39 3.16 -23.30
C SER A 8 10.40 2.29 -22.05
N ARG A 9 10.43 0.97 -22.26
CA ARG A 9 10.62 -0.03 -21.17
C ARG A 9 12.03 0.04 -20.56
N ASP A 10 12.99 0.62 -21.23
CA ASP A 10 14.36 0.79 -20.74
C ASP A 10 14.52 1.94 -19.76
N ASN A 11 13.52 2.79 -19.65
CA ASN A 11 13.51 3.88 -18.69
C ASN A 11 13.66 3.36 -17.25
N ALA A 12 14.54 3.98 -16.46
CA ALA A 12 14.84 3.56 -15.08
C ALA A 12 13.62 3.60 -14.16
N LEU A 13 12.76 4.63 -14.29
CA LEU A 13 11.54 4.71 -13.50
C LEU A 13 10.54 3.61 -13.87
N PHE A 14 10.39 3.32 -15.16
CA PHE A 14 9.54 2.22 -15.60
C PHE A 14 10.02 0.87 -15.04
N LYS A 15 11.33 0.61 -15.06
CA LYS A 15 11.93 -0.58 -14.45
C LYS A 15 11.68 -0.64 -12.95
N ARG A 16 11.76 0.51 -12.24
CA ARG A 16 11.45 0.60 -10.82
C ARG A 16 9.98 0.29 -10.53
N PHE A 17 9.04 0.87 -11.26
CA PHE A 17 7.61 0.53 -11.15
C PHE A 17 7.37 -0.96 -11.41
N THR A 18 7.97 -1.53 -12.46
CA THR A 18 7.85 -2.96 -12.80
C THR A 18 8.36 -3.85 -11.67
N ALA A 19 9.51 -3.54 -11.09
CA ALA A 19 10.07 -4.29 -9.98
C ALA A 19 9.15 -4.28 -8.76
N LEU A 20 8.66 -3.10 -8.38
CA LEU A 20 7.77 -2.95 -7.22
C LEU A 20 6.36 -3.51 -7.45
N SER A 21 5.85 -3.53 -8.69
CA SER A 21 4.54 -4.14 -9.00
C SER A 21 4.57 -5.67 -8.87
N ARG A 22 5.68 -6.31 -9.24
CA ARG A 22 5.77 -7.77 -9.39
C ARG A 22 6.47 -8.48 -8.24
N SER A 23 7.33 -7.78 -7.48
CA SER A 23 8.24 -8.42 -6.52
C SER A 23 8.02 -7.95 -5.09
N ALA A 24 7.48 -8.84 -4.22
CA ALA A 24 7.41 -8.58 -2.78
C ALA A 24 8.81 -8.42 -2.15
N PRO A 25 9.84 -9.24 -2.51
CA PRO A 25 11.19 -9.01 -2.03
C PRO A 25 11.76 -7.63 -2.41
N ALA A 26 11.46 -7.11 -3.60
CA ALA A 26 11.89 -5.77 -3.99
C ALA A 26 11.25 -4.70 -3.08
N ARG A 27 9.95 -4.79 -2.84
CA ARG A 27 9.26 -3.85 -1.93
C ARG A 27 9.84 -3.89 -0.51
N LYS A 28 10.04 -5.09 0.04
CA LYS A 28 10.63 -5.26 1.38
C LYS A 28 12.05 -4.70 1.47
N ARG A 29 12.92 -5.04 0.52
CA ARG A 29 14.31 -4.56 0.47
C ARG A 29 14.41 -3.05 0.37
N ASP A 30 13.57 -2.45 -0.48
CA ASP A 30 13.63 -1.02 -0.77
C ASP A 30 12.80 -0.19 0.24
N GLY A 31 12.06 -0.83 1.14
CA GLY A 31 11.15 -0.17 2.09
C GLY A 31 10.05 0.62 1.39
N MET A 32 9.57 0.11 0.24
CA MET A 32 8.61 0.81 -0.61
C MET A 32 7.33 0.01 -0.80
N CYS A 33 6.23 0.73 -0.97
CA CYS A 33 4.96 0.16 -1.41
C CYS A 33 4.51 0.80 -2.74
N LEU A 34 3.66 0.09 -3.47
CA LEU A 34 3.05 0.57 -4.70
C LEU A 34 1.56 0.76 -4.48
N LEU A 35 1.13 2.00 -4.64
CA LEU A 35 -0.26 2.43 -4.48
C LEU A 35 -0.90 2.50 -5.87
N GLU A 36 -1.99 1.76 -6.07
CA GLU A 36 -2.72 1.72 -7.33
C GLU A 36 -4.06 2.43 -7.20
N GLY A 37 -4.20 3.55 -7.88
CA GLY A 37 -5.39 4.39 -7.91
C GLY A 37 -5.28 5.69 -7.11
N GLU A 38 -6.07 6.68 -7.54
CA GLU A 38 -6.08 8.03 -6.98
C GLU A 38 -6.47 8.03 -5.49
N HIS A 39 -7.50 7.25 -5.13
CA HIS A 39 -8.00 7.19 -3.75
C HIS A 39 -6.92 6.70 -2.77
N LEU A 40 -6.22 5.63 -3.12
CA LEU A 40 -5.17 5.06 -2.25
C LEU A 40 -3.97 6.01 -2.13
N ALA A 41 -3.56 6.63 -3.25
CA ALA A 41 -2.48 7.62 -3.25
C ALA A 41 -2.86 8.88 -2.45
N GLN A 42 -4.10 9.35 -2.56
CA GLN A 42 -4.60 10.50 -1.81
C GLN A 42 -4.65 10.19 -0.31
N SER A 43 -5.19 9.03 0.08
CA SER A 43 -5.25 8.60 1.48
C SER A 43 -3.85 8.53 2.12
N TYR A 44 -2.86 8.03 1.38
CA TYR A 44 -1.47 8.05 1.82
C TYR A 44 -0.94 9.48 1.99
N ALA A 45 -1.12 10.32 0.98
CA ALA A 45 -0.61 11.71 1.01
C ALA A 45 -1.20 12.53 2.16
N GLU A 46 -2.46 12.30 2.51
CA GLU A 46 -3.15 13.01 3.59
C GLU A 46 -2.76 12.51 4.99
N ARG A 47 -2.39 11.24 5.13
CA ARG A 47 -2.19 10.60 6.44
C ARG A 47 -0.74 10.33 6.80
N ILE A 48 0.06 9.98 5.81
CA ILE A 48 1.45 9.53 6.01
C ILE A 48 2.43 10.61 5.55
N GLY A 49 2.25 11.13 4.33
CA GLY A 49 3.16 12.14 3.81
C GLY A 49 3.36 12.09 2.30
N LYS A 50 4.49 12.61 1.85
CA LYS A 50 4.77 12.75 0.42
C LYS A 50 4.92 11.41 -0.28
N LEU A 51 4.47 11.39 -1.53
CA LEU A 51 4.74 10.31 -2.46
C LEU A 51 6.15 10.44 -3.05
N GLU A 52 6.82 9.33 -3.28
CA GLU A 52 8.14 9.34 -3.94
C GLU A 52 7.99 9.66 -5.43
N ILE A 53 7.16 8.90 -6.12
CA ILE A 53 6.96 9.05 -7.56
C ILE A 53 5.50 8.82 -7.89
N VAL A 54 4.92 9.71 -8.70
CA VAL A 54 3.57 9.57 -9.23
C VAL A 54 3.64 9.32 -10.73
N ALA A 55 3.15 8.17 -11.17
CA ALA A 55 3.02 7.82 -12.58
C ALA A 55 1.54 7.91 -12.99
N ILE A 56 1.27 8.72 -14.00
CA ILE A 56 -0.07 8.94 -14.52
C ILE A 56 -0.11 8.39 -15.95
N ARG A 57 -1.17 7.68 -16.27
CA ARG A 57 -1.41 7.17 -17.63
C ARG A 57 -1.65 8.35 -18.57
N ALA A 58 -0.82 8.48 -19.60
CA ALA A 58 -1.00 9.52 -20.59
C ALA A 58 -2.37 9.39 -21.27
N SER A 59 -3.05 10.51 -21.46
CA SER A 59 -4.25 10.65 -22.25
C SER A 59 -3.94 11.39 -23.56
N GLY A 60 -4.81 11.31 -24.55
CA GLY A 60 -4.53 11.91 -25.86
C GLY A 60 -4.35 13.44 -25.85
N ASP A 61 -4.86 14.10 -24.85
CA ASP A 61 -4.74 15.54 -24.60
C ASP A 61 -3.80 15.89 -23.44
N ASP A 62 -3.21 14.87 -22.80
CA ASP A 62 -2.35 14.98 -21.59
C ASP A 62 -2.97 15.82 -20.45
N ALA A 63 -4.30 15.99 -20.46
CA ALA A 63 -5.02 16.74 -19.46
C ALA A 63 -5.13 15.92 -18.16
N LEU A 64 -4.58 16.47 -17.08
CA LEU A 64 -4.68 15.87 -15.75
C LEU A 64 -6.01 16.23 -15.09
N THR A 65 -6.63 15.25 -14.42
CA THR A 65 -7.74 15.55 -13.50
C THR A 65 -7.24 16.44 -12.35
N PRO A 66 -8.15 17.19 -11.68
CA PRO A 66 -7.76 17.98 -10.51
C PRO A 66 -7.05 17.14 -9.43
N THR A 67 -7.51 15.91 -9.20
CA THR A 67 -6.90 14.97 -8.25
C THR A 67 -5.50 14.55 -8.69
N GLN A 68 -5.31 14.19 -9.95
CA GLN A 68 -4.00 13.82 -10.49
C GLN A 68 -3.01 14.96 -10.40
N ARG A 69 -3.44 16.19 -10.68
CA ARG A 69 -2.60 17.38 -10.53
C ARG A 69 -2.15 17.58 -9.09
N LYS A 70 -3.07 17.51 -8.14
CA LYS A 70 -2.77 17.61 -6.70
C LYS A 70 -1.79 16.52 -6.26
N LEU A 71 -1.99 15.28 -6.70
CA LEU A 71 -1.11 14.16 -6.37
C LEU A 71 0.27 14.30 -7.02
N ALA A 72 0.35 14.79 -8.26
CA ALA A 72 1.62 15.08 -8.92
C ALA A 72 2.43 16.16 -8.18
N GLU A 73 1.75 17.17 -7.60
CA GLU A 73 2.37 18.22 -6.79
C GLU A 73 2.79 17.72 -5.39
N CYS A 74 2.11 16.70 -4.86
CA CYS A 74 2.48 16.04 -3.59
C CYS A 74 3.65 15.08 -3.74
N GLY A 75 3.98 14.64 -4.95
CA GLY A 75 5.11 13.73 -5.22
C GLY A 75 6.44 14.46 -5.30
N HIS A 76 7.54 13.77 -4.97
CA HIS A 76 8.89 14.27 -5.26
C HIS A 76 9.15 14.30 -6.77
N GLU A 77 8.59 13.35 -7.50
CA GLU A 77 8.65 13.28 -8.96
C GLU A 77 7.29 12.84 -9.53
N ALA A 78 6.89 13.42 -10.66
CA ALA A 78 5.69 13.01 -11.37
C ALA A 78 5.98 12.85 -12.86
N VAL A 79 5.43 11.79 -13.46
CA VAL A 79 5.64 11.45 -14.87
C VAL A 79 4.34 10.99 -15.53
N LEU A 80 4.25 11.22 -16.83
CA LEU A 80 3.27 10.57 -17.69
C LEU A 80 3.86 9.26 -18.22
N VAL A 81 3.07 8.23 -18.32
CA VAL A 81 3.47 6.93 -18.88
C VAL A 81 2.59 6.59 -20.06
N ALA A 82 3.19 6.23 -21.18
CA ALA A 82 2.46 5.83 -22.39
C ALA A 82 1.44 4.72 -22.06
N PRO A 83 0.22 4.76 -22.62
CA PRO A 83 -0.88 3.88 -22.22
C PRO A 83 -0.52 2.40 -22.16
N ALA A 84 0.07 1.86 -23.23
CA ALA A 84 0.44 0.44 -23.30
C ALA A 84 1.50 0.04 -22.25
N LEU A 85 2.40 0.95 -21.87
CA LEU A 85 3.37 0.71 -20.81
C LEU A 85 2.70 0.75 -19.45
N PHE A 86 1.85 1.76 -19.21
CA PHE A 86 1.11 1.89 -17.96
C PHE A 86 0.25 0.66 -17.69
N ASP A 87 -0.50 0.21 -18.69
CA ASP A 87 -1.39 -0.95 -18.59
C ASP A 87 -0.60 -2.23 -18.27
N SER A 88 0.67 -2.34 -18.70
CA SER A 88 1.53 -3.47 -18.35
C SER A 88 2.06 -3.46 -16.90
N LEU A 89 1.97 -2.33 -16.18
CA LEU A 89 2.34 -2.21 -14.77
C LEU A 89 1.21 -2.59 -13.83
N SER A 90 -0.04 -2.39 -14.25
CA SER A 90 -1.23 -2.71 -13.46
C SER A 90 -1.54 -4.21 -13.49
N ALA A 91 -2.02 -4.72 -12.36
CA ALA A 91 -2.61 -6.07 -12.28
C ALA A 91 -4.13 -6.08 -12.57
N LEU A 92 -4.71 -4.91 -12.85
CA LEU A 92 -6.13 -4.75 -13.15
C LEU A 92 -6.40 -4.88 -14.64
N VAL A 93 -7.54 -5.48 -14.98
CA VAL A 93 -8.06 -5.52 -16.37
C VAL A 93 -8.35 -4.10 -16.88
N SER A 94 -8.80 -3.22 -15.98
CA SER A 94 -9.04 -1.80 -16.26
C SER A 94 -8.21 -0.96 -15.29
N PRO A 95 -7.01 -0.52 -15.69
CA PRO A 95 -6.15 0.30 -14.85
C PRO A 95 -6.79 1.62 -14.45
N THR A 96 -6.57 2.05 -13.22
CA THR A 96 -7.16 3.27 -12.65
C THR A 96 -6.53 4.58 -13.14
N GLY A 97 -5.51 4.49 -13.99
CA GLY A 97 -4.84 5.66 -14.58
C GLY A 97 -3.79 6.33 -13.68
N LEU A 98 -3.60 5.88 -12.44
CA LEU A 98 -2.56 6.39 -11.53
C LEU A 98 -1.90 5.27 -10.75
N LEU A 99 -0.57 5.30 -10.69
CA LEU A 99 0.26 4.49 -9.80
C LEU A 99 1.18 5.44 -9.01
N ALA A 100 1.39 5.16 -7.74
CA ALA A 100 2.38 5.90 -6.96
C ALA A 100 3.31 4.96 -6.19
N ILE A 101 4.58 5.31 -6.14
CA ILE A 101 5.56 4.70 -5.24
C ILE A 101 5.60 5.55 -3.98
N ALA A 102 5.54 4.91 -2.83
CA ALA A 102 5.62 5.57 -1.54
C ALA A 102 6.45 4.73 -0.56
N SER A 103 7.04 5.38 0.44
CA SER A 103 7.74 4.69 1.50
C SER A 103 6.76 3.86 2.35
N THR A 104 7.12 2.62 2.67
CA THR A 104 6.38 1.87 3.68
C THR A 104 6.59 2.53 5.03
N PRO A 105 5.52 2.91 5.76
CA PRO A 105 5.68 3.49 7.09
C PRO A 105 6.49 2.57 8.02
N PRO A 106 7.32 3.13 8.90
CA PRO A 106 8.06 2.33 9.86
C PRO A 106 7.09 1.59 10.80
N GLU A 107 7.45 0.36 11.16
CA GLU A 107 6.66 -0.40 12.12
C GLU A 107 6.79 0.23 13.52
N PRO A 108 5.67 0.51 14.18
CA PRO A 108 5.70 0.98 15.56
C PRO A 108 6.01 -0.18 16.51
N PRO A 109 6.36 0.11 17.77
CA PRO A 109 6.46 -0.92 18.80
C PRO A 109 5.10 -1.59 19.03
N LEU A 110 5.12 -2.85 19.46
CA LEU A 110 3.91 -3.58 19.82
C LEU A 110 3.20 -2.88 20.98
N ALA A 111 1.89 -2.70 20.83
CA ALA A 111 1.08 -2.09 21.87
C ALA A 111 1.00 -2.98 23.11
N THR A 112 1.15 -2.38 24.28
CA THR A 112 0.99 -3.05 25.58
C THR A 112 -0.42 -2.92 26.13
N SER A 113 -1.26 -2.07 25.53
CA SER A 113 -2.65 -1.82 25.89
C SER A 113 -3.44 -1.39 24.67
N GLY A 114 -4.76 -1.37 24.78
CA GLY A 114 -5.65 -0.98 23.69
C GLY A 114 -6.20 -2.16 22.89
N PHE A 115 -7.01 -1.85 21.89
CA PHE A 115 -7.67 -2.85 21.06
C PHE A 115 -6.75 -3.26 19.90
N VAL A 116 -6.33 -4.52 19.90
CA VAL A 116 -5.43 -5.13 18.90
C VAL A 116 -6.13 -6.30 18.22
N LEU A 117 -6.03 -6.36 16.91
CA LEU A 117 -6.42 -7.53 16.10
C LEU A 117 -5.16 -8.33 15.74
N ALA A 118 -5.11 -9.61 16.13
CA ALA A 118 -4.05 -10.51 15.71
C ALA A 118 -4.56 -11.44 14.60
N LEU A 119 -3.83 -11.50 13.50
CA LEU A 119 -4.09 -12.37 12.36
C LEU A 119 -3.04 -13.47 12.32
N ASP A 120 -3.49 -14.73 12.37
CA ASP A 120 -2.60 -15.87 12.33
C ASP A 120 -2.80 -16.67 11.05
N GLU A 121 -1.71 -16.85 10.29
CA GLU A 121 -1.63 -17.63 9.05
C GLU A 121 -2.67 -17.24 7.96
N VAL A 122 -3.15 -16.01 7.94
CA VAL A 122 -4.08 -15.55 6.89
C VAL A 122 -3.32 -15.33 5.58
N GLN A 123 -3.39 -16.31 4.67
CA GLN A 123 -2.53 -16.37 3.47
C GLN A 123 -3.09 -15.62 2.27
N ASP A 124 -4.41 -15.39 2.17
CA ASP A 124 -4.96 -14.60 1.06
C ASP A 124 -4.82 -13.09 1.31
N PRO A 125 -4.10 -12.36 0.43
CA PRO A 125 -3.92 -10.92 0.60
C PRO A 125 -5.21 -10.09 0.51
N GLY A 126 -6.27 -10.64 -0.13
CA GLY A 126 -7.59 -10.02 -0.13
C GLY A 126 -8.24 -10.07 1.24
N ASN A 127 -8.15 -11.23 1.93
CA ASN A 127 -8.66 -11.43 3.28
C ASN A 127 -7.88 -10.54 4.27
N VAL A 128 -6.55 -10.54 4.21
CA VAL A 128 -5.72 -9.65 5.05
C VAL A 128 -6.16 -8.20 4.88
N GLY A 129 -6.29 -7.70 3.64
CA GLY A 129 -6.72 -6.33 3.38
C GLY A 129 -8.14 -6.03 3.91
N THR A 130 -9.07 -6.96 3.74
CA THR A 130 -10.46 -6.82 4.24
C THR A 130 -10.50 -6.77 5.76
N LEU A 131 -9.71 -7.63 6.43
CA LEU A 131 -9.61 -7.64 7.89
C LEU A 131 -9.00 -6.35 8.44
N ILE A 132 -7.92 -5.84 7.80
CA ILE A 132 -7.35 -4.54 8.16
C ILE A 132 -8.38 -3.42 7.99
N ARG A 133 -9.17 -3.43 6.91
CA ARG A 133 -10.22 -2.45 6.70
C ARG A 133 -11.31 -2.51 7.77
N THR A 134 -11.75 -3.71 8.13
CA THR A 134 -12.73 -3.91 9.19
C THR A 134 -12.18 -3.49 10.55
N ALA A 135 -10.92 -3.82 10.85
CA ALA A 135 -10.23 -3.42 12.06
C ALA A 135 -10.16 -1.90 12.20
N ALA A 136 -9.75 -1.20 11.17
CA ALA A 136 -9.70 0.26 11.16
C ALA A 136 -11.09 0.89 11.42
N ALA A 137 -12.14 0.36 10.78
CA ALA A 137 -13.52 0.82 10.99
C ALA A 137 -14.03 0.54 12.41
N ALA A 138 -13.54 -0.52 13.05
CA ALA A 138 -13.88 -0.86 14.44
C ALA A 138 -13.03 -0.12 15.49
N GLY A 139 -12.13 0.78 15.07
CA GLY A 139 -11.26 1.52 15.98
C GLY A 139 -10.11 0.71 16.55
N VAL A 140 -9.71 -0.39 15.90
CA VAL A 140 -8.53 -1.18 16.27
C VAL A 140 -7.29 -0.32 16.10
N SER A 141 -6.47 -0.22 17.13
CA SER A 141 -5.26 0.60 17.13
C SER A 141 -4.10 -0.08 16.35
N GLN A 142 -3.95 -1.39 16.52
CA GLN A 142 -2.92 -2.17 15.84
C GLN A 142 -3.47 -3.47 15.27
N VAL A 143 -2.98 -3.83 14.09
CA VAL A 143 -3.21 -5.16 13.49
C VAL A 143 -1.86 -5.88 13.44
N TRP A 144 -1.77 -7.02 14.10
CA TRP A 144 -0.59 -7.84 14.16
C TRP A 144 -0.73 -9.04 13.22
N LEU A 145 0.24 -9.26 12.37
CA LEU A 145 0.27 -10.37 11.43
C LEU A 145 1.39 -11.33 11.80
N SER A 146 1.07 -12.62 11.93
CA SER A 146 2.11 -13.67 12.07
C SER A 146 2.93 -13.81 10.79
N THR A 147 4.07 -14.51 10.90
CA THR A 147 4.97 -14.77 9.77
C THR A 147 4.32 -15.55 8.63
N GLY A 148 3.24 -16.31 8.91
CA GLY A 148 2.47 -17.06 7.93
C GLY A 148 1.43 -16.24 7.16
N CYS A 149 1.20 -14.97 7.53
CA CYS A 149 0.26 -14.12 6.83
C CYS A 149 0.78 -13.63 5.47
N ALA A 150 -0.16 -13.31 4.57
CA ALA A 150 0.18 -12.62 3.34
C ALA A 150 0.76 -11.23 3.62
N PHE A 151 1.70 -10.81 2.75
CA PHE A 151 2.40 -9.53 2.89
C PHE A 151 1.43 -8.34 2.90
N ALA A 152 1.40 -7.60 4.02
CA ALA A 152 0.45 -6.51 4.25
C ALA A 152 0.62 -5.37 3.23
N TRP A 153 1.84 -5.08 2.81
CA TRP A 153 2.15 -4.02 1.85
C TRP A 153 2.19 -4.51 0.39
N SER A 154 1.52 -5.64 0.10
CA SER A 154 1.32 -6.07 -1.28
C SER A 154 0.28 -5.18 -1.97
N VAL A 155 0.40 -5.02 -3.31
CA VAL A 155 -0.56 -4.23 -4.11
C VAL A 155 -1.99 -4.76 -3.93
N LYS A 156 -2.16 -6.09 -3.84
CA LYS A 156 -3.47 -6.73 -3.65
C LYS A 156 -4.04 -6.43 -2.27
N THR A 157 -3.22 -6.48 -1.21
CA THR A 157 -3.65 -6.19 0.17
C THR A 157 -4.02 -4.72 0.34
N LEU A 158 -3.16 -3.80 -0.13
CA LEU A 158 -3.40 -2.36 -0.09
C LEU A 158 -4.70 -1.98 -0.81
N ARG A 159 -4.94 -2.58 -1.96
CA ARG A 159 -6.19 -2.37 -2.71
C ARG A 159 -7.41 -2.90 -1.95
N ALA A 160 -7.33 -4.10 -1.38
CA ALA A 160 -8.44 -4.69 -0.62
C ALA A 160 -8.77 -3.88 0.65
N SER A 161 -7.76 -3.29 1.28
CA SER A 161 -7.95 -2.46 2.47
C SER A 161 -8.47 -1.05 2.18
N GLN A 162 -8.45 -0.61 0.90
CA GLN A 162 -8.96 0.71 0.51
C GLN A 162 -8.36 1.88 1.31
N GLY A 163 -7.06 1.81 1.63
CA GLY A 163 -6.34 2.85 2.40
C GLY A 163 -6.46 2.72 3.92
N ALA A 164 -7.14 1.70 4.44
CA ALA A 164 -7.26 1.47 5.88
C ALA A 164 -5.91 1.27 6.59
N HIS A 165 -4.87 0.83 5.85
CA HIS A 165 -3.49 0.76 6.34
C HIS A 165 -2.97 2.08 6.91
N PHE A 166 -3.53 3.21 6.49
CA PHE A 166 -3.10 4.54 6.92
C PHE A 166 -3.92 5.08 8.10
N HIS A 167 -4.88 4.29 8.61
CA HIS A 167 -5.76 4.61 9.72
C HIS A 167 -5.53 3.72 10.95
N THR A 168 -4.84 2.61 10.80
CA THR A 168 -4.44 1.69 11.87
C THR A 168 -2.97 1.31 11.69
N GLN A 169 -2.30 0.92 12.75
CA GLN A 169 -0.91 0.49 12.69
C GLN A 169 -0.85 -1.00 12.33
N VAL A 170 -0.12 -1.33 11.27
CA VAL A 170 0.03 -2.71 10.80
C VAL A 170 1.46 -3.18 11.06
N ILE A 171 1.60 -4.30 11.76
CA ILE A 171 2.89 -4.87 12.18
C ILE A 171 2.97 -6.31 11.66
N GLU A 172 4.03 -6.63 10.93
CA GLU A 172 4.25 -7.95 10.34
C GLU A 172 5.25 -8.79 11.14
N GLY A 173 5.20 -10.11 10.94
CA GLY A 173 6.18 -11.03 11.51
C GLY A 173 6.09 -11.20 13.02
N VAL A 174 4.94 -10.91 13.63
CA VAL A 174 4.75 -11.00 15.08
C VAL A 174 4.69 -12.46 15.53
N GLY A 175 5.49 -12.80 16.53
CA GLY A 175 5.44 -14.11 17.21
C GLY A 175 4.25 -14.20 18.15
N LEU A 176 3.04 -14.39 17.62
CA LEU A 176 1.78 -14.27 18.36
C LEU A 176 1.72 -15.11 19.63
N SER A 177 2.28 -16.34 19.63
CA SER A 177 2.26 -17.21 20.81
C SER A 177 3.00 -16.59 22.01
N ALA A 178 4.09 -15.86 21.77
CA ALA A 178 4.84 -15.18 22.83
C ALA A 178 4.14 -13.91 23.29
N GLU A 179 3.54 -13.17 22.38
CA GLU A 179 2.94 -11.87 22.67
C GLU A 179 1.55 -11.99 23.30
N ILE A 180 0.75 -13.00 22.91
CA ILE A 180 -0.56 -13.27 23.51
C ILE A 180 -0.43 -13.64 25.00
N GLY A 181 0.63 -14.38 25.35
CA GLY A 181 0.90 -14.74 26.75
C GLY A 181 1.35 -13.57 27.63
N ARG A 182 1.92 -12.52 27.07
CA ARG A 182 2.40 -11.33 27.79
C ARG A 182 1.33 -10.26 28.02
N ALA A 183 0.32 -10.26 27.20
CA ALA A 183 -0.72 -9.25 27.29
C ALA A 183 -1.80 -9.66 28.26
N SER A 184 -2.18 -8.73 29.14
CA SER A 184 -3.33 -8.89 30.00
C SER A 184 -4.59 -9.15 29.19
N CYS A 185 -5.35 -10.17 29.60
CA CYS A 185 -6.46 -10.82 28.90
C CYS A 185 -7.68 -9.94 28.56
N ARG A 186 -7.62 -8.61 28.65
CA ARG A 186 -8.82 -7.78 28.65
C ARG A 186 -9.26 -7.19 27.30
N GLU A 187 -8.41 -7.16 26.27
CA GLU A 187 -8.75 -6.38 25.06
C GLU A 187 -8.19 -6.97 23.75
N ARG A 188 -8.30 -8.29 23.51
CA ARG A 188 -7.79 -8.91 22.29
C ARG A 188 -8.81 -9.77 21.58
N VAL A 189 -8.92 -9.55 20.28
CA VAL A 189 -9.66 -10.43 19.37
C VAL A 189 -8.65 -11.16 18.49
N LEU A 190 -8.68 -12.50 18.51
CA LEU A 190 -7.95 -13.37 17.61
C LEU A 190 -8.85 -13.76 16.45
N ALA A 191 -8.36 -13.61 15.23
CA ALA A 191 -8.98 -14.18 14.04
C ALA A 191 -7.98 -15.11 13.35
N SER A 192 -8.25 -16.42 13.36
CA SER A 192 -7.65 -17.41 12.45
C SER A 192 -8.69 -17.77 11.39
N VAL A 193 -8.29 -17.85 10.13
CA VAL A 193 -9.12 -18.26 9.00
C VAL A 193 -8.45 -19.41 8.27
#